data_50f9a74f25d8bc77af06dbceecce0f57
#
_entry.id   50f9a74f25d8bc77af06dbceecce0f57
#
_cell.length_a   1.000
_cell.length_b   1.000
_cell.length_c   1.000
_cell.angle_alpha   90.00
_cell.angle_beta   90.00
_cell.angle_gamma   90.00
#
_symmetry.space_group_name_H-M   'P 1'
#
loop_
_entity.id
_entity.type
_entity.pdbx_description
1 polymer ?
#
loop_
_entity_poly.entity_id
_entity_poly.type
_entity_poly.pdbx_seq_one_letter_code
_entity_poly.pdbx_strand_id
1 'polypeptide(L)'
;SAVQPGSGETAGRSQNLLEAILYRDNLNRAYNRVKANKGAPGVDGMTVEEALPWLKKHGKEMTEAIRSGKYKLTAVRRKEIPKPDGGVRKLGIPTVKDRIVQQAIAQQLMPQYEPKFSEGSYGYRPGRSAQDAIFKIRGYADEGYEWAVQLDLSKYFDTLNHEKLLNLLRETIKDERVIQLIKKFLKSGVMENGVKIATTEGSPQGGSLSPLLANVYLNEFDWEYVACR
;
A
#
# COMPACT_ATOMS: atom_id res chain seq x y z
N SER A 1 5.42 -35.30 26.97
CA SER A 1 5.96 -35.08 25.63
C SER A 1 5.12 -34.04 24.92
N ALA A 2 5.63 -32.80 24.86
CA ALA A 2 4.99 -31.71 24.14
C ALA A 2 5.47 -31.74 22.66
N VAL A 3 4.54 -31.89 21.73
CA VAL A 3 4.79 -31.81 20.28
C VAL A 3 4.90 -30.33 19.93
N GLN A 4 6.09 -29.89 19.48
CA GLN A 4 6.30 -28.57 18.90
C GLN A 4 5.62 -28.50 17.52
N PRO A 5 4.89 -27.42 17.15
CA PRO A 5 4.37 -27.27 15.81
C PRO A 5 5.49 -26.96 14.82
N GLY A 6 5.53 -27.72 13.73
CA GLY A 6 6.60 -27.78 12.77
C GLY A 6 6.88 -26.48 12.02
N SER A 7 8.16 -26.14 11.95
CA SER A 7 8.76 -24.99 11.20
C SER A 7 8.66 -25.09 9.66
N GLY A 8 7.98 -26.08 9.11
CA GLY A 8 7.87 -26.32 7.66
C GLY A 8 6.73 -25.59 6.94
N GLU A 9 5.64 -25.26 7.64
CA GLU A 9 4.46 -24.63 7.01
C GLU A 9 4.62 -23.11 6.72
N THR A 10 5.44 -22.42 7.51
CA THR A 10 5.71 -20.99 7.32
C THR A 10 6.64 -20.71 6.15
N ALA A 11 7.62 -21.57 5.89
CA ALA A 11 8.55 -21.43 4.77
C ALA A 11 7.90 -21.63 3.38
N GLY A 12 6.97 -22.58 3.26
CA GLY A 12 6.22 -22.83 2.02
C GLY A 12 5.24 -21.71 1.66
N ARG A 13 4.62 -21.05 2.65
CA ARG A 13 3.72 -19.89 2.43
C ARG A 13 4.49 -18.66 1.94
N SER A 14 5.72 -18.46 2.38
CA SER A 14 6.55 -17.31 1.99
C SER A 14 7.01 -17.36 0.52
N GLN A 15 7.21 -18.56 -0.05
CA GLN A 15 7.64 -18.72 -1.44
C GLN A 15 6.49 -18.64 -2.46
N ASN A 16 5.24 -18.75 -2.03
CA ASN A 16 4.05 -18.74 -2.88
C ASN A 16 3.15 -17.52 -2.64
N LEU A 17 3.73 -16.41 -2.19
CA LEU A 17 2.95 -15.20 -1.85
C LEU A 17 2.19 -14.66 -3.08
N LEU A 18 2.81 -14.67 -4.26
CA LEU A 18 2.15 -14.24 -5.49
C LEU A 18 0.89 -15.06 -5.78
N GLU A 19 0.93 -16.38 -5.56
CA GLU A 19 -0.25 -17.23 -5.78
C GLU A 19 -1.37 -16.94 -4.78
N ALA A 20 -1.03 -16.65 -3.53
CA ALA A 20 -2.00 -16.20 -2.52
C ALA A 20 -2.62 -14.85 -2.90
N ILE A 21 -1.83 -13.91 -3.43
CA ILE A 21 -2.32 -12.63 -3.94
C ILE A 21 -3.30 -12.85 -5.10
N LEU A 22 -2.97 -13.72 -6.05
CA LEU A 22 -3.76 -13.99 -7.25
C LEU A 22 -4.88 -15.00 -7.02
N TYR A 23 -5.01 -15.55 -5.82
CA TYR A 23 -6.07 -16.49 -5.50
C TYR A 23 -7.44 -15.83 -5.66
N ARG A 24 -8.39 -16.57 -6.24
CA ARG A 24 -9.72 -16.06 -6.64
C ARG A 24 -10.43 -15.31 -5.52
N ASP A 25 -10.45 -15.89 -4.31
CA ASP A 25 -11.18 -15.27 -3.19
C ASP A 25 -10.50 -13.99 -2.71
N ASN A 26 -9.16 -13.92 -2.77
CA ASN A 26 -8.43 -12.71 -2.47
C ASN A 26 -8.72 -11.60 -3.48
N LEU A 27 -8.75 -11.92 -4.77
CA LEU A 27 -9.11 -10.98 -5.83
C LEU A 27 -10.56 -10.51 -5.72
N ASN A 28 -11.49 -11.41 -5.36
CA ASN A 28 -12.89 -11.05 -5.13
C ASN A 28 -13.04 -10.09 -3.94
N ARG A 29 -12.35 -10.34 -2.83
CA ARG A 29 -12.31 -9.41 -1.69
C ARG A 29 -11.73 -8.06 -2.09
N ALA A 30 -10.63 -8.06 -2.85
CA ALA A 30 -10.00 -6.85 -3.35
C ALA A 30 -10.94 -6.03 -4.24
N TYR A 31 -11.64 -6.68 -5.18
CA TYR A 31 -12.65 -6.04 -6.00
C TYR A 31 -13.75 -5.41 -5.14
N ASN A 32 -14.32 -6.16 -4.19
CA ASN A 32 -15.39 -5.65 -3.32
C ASN A 32 -14.93 -4.44 -2.50
N ARG A 33 -13.69 -4.44 -2.01
CA ARG A 33 -13.13 -3.30 -1.27
C ARG A 33 -12.96 -2.07 -2.16
N VAL A 34 -12.42 -2.26 -3.37
CA VAL A 34 -12.26 -1.17 -4.36
C VAL A 34 -13.62 -0.62 -4.78
N LYS A 35 -14.61 -1.48 -4.99
CA LYS A 35 -15.98 -1.08 -5.33
C LYS A 35 -16.63 -0.27 -4.19
N ALA A 36 -16.49 -0.71 -2.95
CA ALA A 36 -17.03 -0.01 -1.77
C ALA A 36 -16.47 1.41 -1.62
N ASN A 37 -15.22 1.65 -2.04
CA ASN A 37 -14.58 2.96 -1.99
C ASN A 37 -15.07 3.94 -3.08
N LYS A 38 -15.85 3.49 -4.07
CA LYS A 38 -16.47 4.32 -5.13
C LYS A 38 -15.50 5.32 -5.81
N GLY A 39 -14.23 4.94 -5.95
CA GLY A 39 -13.19 5.84 -6.46
C GLY A 39 -13.34 6.14 -7.95
N ALA A 40 -12.95 7.34 -8.37
CA ALA A 40 -13.00 7.79 -9.76
C ALA A 40 -12.21 6.88 -10.72
N PRO A 41 -12.57 6.82 -12.02
CA PRO A 41 -11.83 6.05 -13.02
C PRO A 41 -10.41 6.60 -13.25
N GLY A 42 -9.50 5.71 -13.65
CA GLY A 42 -8.14 6.07 -14.05
C GLY A 42 -8.08 6.70 -15.46
N VAL A 43 -6.91 6.57 -16.09
CA VAL A 43 -6.71 7.09 -17.48
C VAL A 43 -7.46 6.29 -18.55
N ASP A 44 -7.84 5.03 -18.25
CA ASP A 44 -8.61 4.17 -19.14
C ASP A 44 -10.12 4.44 -19.12
N GLY A 45 -10.58 5.33 -18.24
CA GLY A 45 -11.98 5.69 -18.10
C GLY A 45 -12.86 4.61 -17.46
N MET A 46 -12.34 3.40 -17.17
CA MET A 46 -13.11 2.29 -16.61
C MET A 46 -13.63 2.63 -15.21
N THR A 47 -14.94 2.51 -15.01
CA THR A 47 -15.60 2.67 -13.71
C THR A 47 -15.49 1.40 -12.85
N VAL A 48 -15.83 1.49 -11.57
CA VAL A 48 -15.82 0.33 -10.67
C VAL A 48 -16.94 -0.67 -11.00
N GLU A 49 -18.03 -0.20 -11.60
CA GLU A 49 -19.17 -1.02 -12.07
C GLU A 49 -18.78 -1.87 -13.30
N GLU A 50 -18.02 -1.30 -14.22
CA GLU A 50 -17.54 -1.97 -15.43
C GLU A 50 -16.42 -2.98 -15.14
N ALA A 51 -15.75 -2.86 -14.01
CA ALA A 51 -14.63 -3.74 -13.66
C ALA A 51 -15.05 -5.22 -13.50
N LEU A 52 -16.24 -5.52 -12.96
CA LEU A 52 -16.67 -6.91 -12.77
C LEU A 52 -16.93 -7.66 -14.09
N PRO A 53 -17.69 -7.12 -15.05
CA PRO A 53 -17.82 -7.72 -16.36
C PRO A 53 -16.46 -7.91 -17.05
N TRP A 54 -15.58 -6.92 -16.94
CA TRP A 54 -14.24 -6.98 -17.50
C TRP A 54 -13.41 -8.12 -16.87
N LEU A 55 -13.40 -8.25 -15.53
CA LEU A 55 -12.68 -9.28 -14.80
C LEU A 55 -13.22 -10.69 -15.13
N LYS A 56 -14.53 -10.85 -15.31
CA LYS A 56 -15.13 -12.12 -15.75
C LYS A 56 -14.58 -12.56 -17.10
N LYS A 57 -14.34 -11.63 -18.01
CA LYS A 57 -13.85 -11.89 -19.36
C LYS A 57 -12.31 -12.04 -19.42
N HIS A 58 -11.58 -11.16 -18.73
CA HIS A 58 -10.12 -11.01 -18.88
C HIS A 58 -9.32 -11.38 -17.62
N GLY A 59 -9.97 -11.80 -16.52
CA GLY A 59 -9.30 -12.03 -15.24
C GLY A 59 -8.23 -13.13 -15.30
N LYS A 60 -8.46 -14.20 -16.06
CA LYS A 60 -7.47 -15.27 -16.26
C LYS A 60 -6.24 -14.77 -17.00
N GLU A 61 -6.43 -14.00 -18.06
CA GLU A 61 -5.35 -13.39 -18.83
C GLU A 61 -4.54 -12.40 -17.97
N MET A 62 -5.24 -11.56 -17.19
CA MET A 62 -4.60 -10.61 -16.26
C MET A 62 -3.74 -11.34 -15.23
N THR A 63 -4.26 -12.38 -14.58
CA THR A 63 -3.50 -13.14 -13.57
C THR A 63 -2.31 -13.85 -14.18
N GLU A 64 -2.42 -14.40 -15.39
CA GLU A 64 -1.30 -15.02 -16.09
C GLU A 64 -0.23 -14.00 -16.50
N ALA A 65 -0.65 -12.83 -16.95
CA ALA A 65 0.27 -11.72 -17.24
C ALA A 65 1.03 -11.25 -15.99
N ILE A 66 0.38 -11.26 -14.81
CA ILE A 66 1.05 -10.94 -13.53
C ILE A 66 2.04 -12.05 -13.18
N ARG A 67 1.65 -13.32 -13.28
CA ARG A 67 2.47 -14.49 -12.96
C ARG A 67 3.74 -14.57 -13.80
N SER A 68 3.59 -14.30 -15.10
CA SER A 68 4.71 -14.27 -16.05
C SER A 68 5.53 -12.96 -16.02
N GLY A 69 5.20 -12.02 -15.14
CA GLY A 69 5.87 -10.71 -15.08
C GLY A 69 5.58 -9.79 -16.28
N LYS A 70 4.65 -10.14 -17.15
CA LYS A 70 4.30 -9.37 -18.36
C LYS A 70 3.18 -8.33 -18.13
N TYR A 71 2.64 -8.25 -16.91
CA TYR A 71 1.59 -7.29 -16.58
C TYR A 71 2.09 -5.86 -16.81
N LYS A 72 1.36 -5.13 -17.65
CA LYS A 72 1.65 -3.75 -18.01
C LYS A 72 0.80 -2.82 -17.15
N LEU A 73 1.45 -2.05 -16.31
CA LEU A 73 0.81 -1.02 -15.52
C LEU A 73 0.55 0.23 -16.36
N THR A 74 -0.55 0.87 -16.07
CA THR A 74 -0.93 2.13 -16.71
C THR A 74 -0.47 3.29 -15.81
N ALA A 75 -0.03 4.41 -16.41
CA ALA A 75 0.28 5.60 -15.64
C ALA A 75 -0.95 6.09 -14.86
N VAL A 76 -0.74 6.62 -13.66
CA VAL A 76 -1.86 7.16 -12.85
C VAL A 76 -2.35 8.48 -13.45
N ARG A 77 -3.67 8.70 -13.43
CA ARG A 77 -4.28 9.95 -13.85
C ARG A 77 -4.06 11.03 -12.78
N ARG A 78 -3.42 12.13 -13.11
CA ARG A 78 -3.23 13.28 -12.22
C ARG A 78 -4.56 14.00 -11.98
N LYS A 79 -4.86 14.28 -10.73
CA LYS A 79 -5.96 15.15 -10.29
C LYS A 79 -5.43 16.13 -9.25
N GLU A 80 -5.62 17.40 -9.48
CA GLU A 80 -5.29 18.44 -8.51
C GLU A 80 -6.50 18.73 -7.62
N ILE A 81 -6.26 18.84 -6.30
CA ILE A 81 -7.26 19.20 -5.30
C ILE A 81 -6.75 20.42 -4.54
N PRO A 82 -7.50 21.52 -4.49
CA PRO A 82 -7.14 22.67 -3.68
C PRO A 82 -7.01 22.32 -2.20
N LYS A 83 -6.00 22.84 -1.54
CA LYS A 83 -5.86 22.78 -0.08
C LYS A 83 -6.49 24.02 0.57
N PRO A 84 -6.90 23.94 1.85
CA PRO A 84 -7.44 25.09 2.59
C PRO A 84 -6.45 26.25 2.72
N ASP A 85 -5.13 25.97 2.68
CA ASP A 85 -4.04 26.92 2.78
C ASP A 85 -3.68 27.62 1.44
N GLY A 86 -4.47 27.42 0.39
CA GLY A 86 -4.23 27.93 -0.96
C GLY A 86 -3.27 27.10 -1.82
N GLY A 87 -2.69 26.02 -1.26
CA GLY A 87 -1.84 25.10 -2.00
C GLY A 87 -2.65 24.09 -2.82
N VAL A 88 -1.94 23.21 -3.57
CA VAL A 88 -2.54 22.16 -4.38
C VAL A 88 -2.01 20.78 -3.94
N ARG A 89 -2.92 19.83 -3.73
CA ARG A 89 -2.57 18.43 -3.55
C ARG A 89 -2.71 17.69 -4.87
N LYS A 90 -1.63 17.07 -5.32
CA LYS A 90 -1.60 16.29 -6.57
C LYS A 90 -1.90 14.82 -6.28
N LEU A 91 -3.12 14.36 -6.60
CA LEU A 91 -3.49 12.95 -6.50
C LEU A 91 -3.14 12.20 -7.79
N GLY A 92 -2.68 10.96 -7.65
CA GLY A 92 -2.52 10.02 -8.75
C GLY A 92 -3.60 8.94 -8.67
N ILE A 93 -4.53 8.90 -9.62
CA ILE A 93 -5.63 7.94 -9.66
C ILE A 93 -5.25 6.76 -10.56
N PRO A 94 -4.92 5.57 -10.01
CA PRO A 94 -4.66 4.37 -10.80
C PRO A 94 -5.94 3.87 -11.48
N THR A 95 -5.79 3.05 -12.53
CA THR A 95 -6.94 2.34 -13.11
C THR A 95 -7.62 1.43 -12.09
N VAL A 96 -8.89 1.11 -12.31
CA VAL A 96 -9.63 0.22 -11.39
C VAL A 96 -8.95 -1.14 -11.31
N LYS A 97 -8.44 -1.67 -12.44
CA LYS A 97 -7.68 -2.93 -12.51
C LYS A 97 -6.44 -2.89 -11.61
N ASP A 98 -5.65 -1.83 -11.75
CA ASP A 98 -4.44 -1.65 -10.96
C ASP A 98 -4.74 -1.50 -9.46
N ARG A 99 -5.83 -0.79 -9.10
CA ARG A 99 -6.29 -0.69 -7.70
C ARG A 99 -6.69 -2.05 -7.12
N ILE A 100 -7.34 -2.92 -7.91
CA ILE A 100 -7.71 -4.28 -7.47
C ILE A 100 -6.45 -5.11 -7.21
N VAL A 101 -5.45 -5.06 -8.08
CA VAL A 101 -4.19 -5.77 -7.87
C VAL A 101 -3.44 -5.22 -6.65
N GLN A 102 -3.34 -3.90 -6.50
CA GLN A 102 -2.74 -3.25 -5.33
C GLN A 102 -3.46 -3.64 -4.04
N GLN A 103 -4.80 -3.65 -4.05
CA GLN A 103 -5.60 -4.07 -2.91
C GLN A 103 -5.40 -5.54 -2.57
N ALA A 104 -5.29 -6.41 -3.58
CA ALA A 104 -5.01 -7.83 -3.37
C ALA A 104 -3.62 -8.06 -2.73
N ILE A 105 -2.62 -7.28 -3.13
CA ILE A 105 -1.29 -7.27 -2.49
C ILE A 105 -1.41 -6.81 -1.04
N ALA A 106 -2.03 -5.65 -0.80
CA ALA A 106 -2.15 -5.07 0.54
C ALA A 106 -2.84 -6.03 1.54
N GLN A 107 -3.87 -6.76 1.10
CA GLN A 107 -4.59 -7.75 1.92
C GLN A 107 -3.72 -8.93 2.38
N GLN A 108 -2.75 -9.34 1.57
CA GLN A 108 -1.84 -10.44 1.90
C GLN A 108 -0.62 -9.97 2.70
N LEU A 109 -0.22 -8.72 2.52
CA LEU A 109 0.93 -8.15 3.22
C LEU A 109 0.55 -7.61 4.61
N MET A 110 -0.61 -6.98 4.76
CA MET A 110 -1.02 -6.36 6.02
C MET A 110 -0.90 -7.29 7.23
N PRO A 111 -1.36 -8.55 7.19
CA PRO A 111 -1.20 -9.47 8.32
C PRO A 111 0.26 -9.80 8.68
N GLN A 112 1.18 -9.64 7.73
CA GLN A 112 2.61 -9.92 7.95
C GLN A 112 3.34 -8.72 8.56
N TYR A 113 2.88 -7.49 8.29
CA TYR A 113 3.49 -6.26 8.77
C TYR A 113 2.82 -5.72 10.04
N GLU A 114 1.51 -5.91 10.21
CA GLU A 114 0.74 -5.39 11.35
C GLU A 114 1.37 -5.70 12.71
N PRO A 115 1.87 -6.93 12.98
CA PRO A 115 2.54 -7.25 14.24
C PRO A 115 3.91 -6.58 14.44
N LYS A 116 4.49 -6.03 13.36
CA LYS A 116 5.82 -5.40 13.37
C LYS A 116 5.77 -3.90 13.56
N PHE A 117 4.61 -3.30 13.36
CA PHE A 117 4.46 -1.85 13.51
C PHE A 117 4.46 -1.44 14.98
N SER A 118 5.10 -0.32 15.27
CA SER A 118 5.10 0.29 16.59
C SER A 118 3.68 0.48 17.13
N GLU A 119 3.48 0.27 18.43
CA GLU A 119 2.20 0.52 19.09
C GLU A 119 1.78 2.00 19.02
N GLY A 120 2.73 2.91 18.89
CA GLY A 120 2.49 4.34 18.70
C GLY A 120 2.03 4.74 17.29
N SER A 121 2.07 3.83 16.32
CA SER A 121 1.61 4.07 14.96
C SER A 121 0.12 3.83 14.82
N TYR A 122 -0.65 4.84 14.39
CA TYR A 122 -2.11 4.79 14.28
C TYR A 122 -2.63 4.96 12.85
N GLY A 123 -1.84 5.53 11.95
CA GLY A 123 -2.26 5.83 10.59
C GLY A 123 -2.44 4.58 9.72
N TYR A 124 -3.58 4.49 9.00
CA TYR A 124 -3.86 3.45 7.99
C TYR A 124 -3.75 1.99 8.48
N ARG A 125 -3.91 1.76 9.78
CA ARG A 125 -3.84 0.43 10.39
C ARG A 125 -5.24 -0.11 10.72
N PRO A 126 -5.47 -1.42 10.58
CA PRO A 126 -6.73 -2.05 10.97
C PRO A 126 -6.99 -1.87 12.47
N GLY A 127 -8.23 -1.51 12.83
CA GLY A 127 -8.64 -1.39 14.23
C GLY A 127 -8.02 -0.20 14.98
N ARG A 128 -7.35 0.73 14.29
CA ARG A 128 -6.79 1.95 14.86
C ARG A 128 -7.37 3.19 14.20
N SER A 129 -7.53 4.25 14.95
CA SER A 129 -8.14 5.49 14.50
C SER A 129 -7.39 6.73 15.03
N ALA A 130 -7.68 7.89 14.44
CA ALA A 130 -7.17 9.16 14.94
C ALA A 130 -7.65 9.44 16.36
N GLN A 131 -8.87 9.02 16.71
CA GLN A 131 -9.41 9.13 18.06
C GLN A 131 -8.58 8.35 19.08
N ASP A 132 -8.16 7.14 18.74
CA ASP A 132 -7.30 6.33 19.62
C ASP A 132 -5.95 7.01 19.87
N ALA A 133 -5.38 7.65 18.83
CA ALA A 133 -4.17 8.45 18.97
C ALA A 133 -4.37 9.64 19.93
N ILE A 134 -5.51 10.35 19.80
CA ILE A 134 -5.86 11.48 20.69
C ILE A 134 -6.01 10.99 22.13
N PHE A 135 -6.70 9.87 22.36
CA PHE A 135 -6.84 9.29 23.71
C PHE A 135 -5.49 8.90 24.29
N LYS A 136 -4.57 8.37 23.49
CA LYS A 136 -3.22 8.03 23.94
C LYS A 136 -2.43 9.28 24.34
N ILE A 137 -2.50 10.36 23.55
CA ILE A 137 -1.86 11.64 23.87
C ILE A 137 -2.43 12.23 25.17
N ARG A 138 -3.76 12.18 25.33
CA ARG A 138 -4.42 12.61 26.58
C ARG A 138 -3.92 11.81 27.78
N GLY A 139 -3.79 10.49 27.65
CA GLY A 139 -3.25 9.65 28.71
C GLY A 139 -1.85 10.11 29.15
N TYR A 140 -0.97 10.45 28.21
CA TYR A 140 0.35 10.99 28.56
C TYR A 140 0.25 12.34 29.29
N ALA A 141 -0.66 13.25 28.90
CA ALA A 141 -0.87 14.51 29.61
C ALA A 141 -1.39 14.26 31.05
N ASP A 142 -2.28 13.28 31.24
CA ASP A 142 -2.80 12.89 32.56
C ASP A 142 -1.68 12.26 33.45
N GLU A 143 -0.67 11.61 32.84
CA GLU A 143 0.54 11.09 33.48
C GLU A 143 1.57 12.18 33.82
N GLY A 144 1.33 13.44 33.42
CA GLY A 144 2.18 14.59 33.75
C GLY A 144 3.22 14.98 32.68
N TYR A 145 3.14 14.42 31.45
CA TYR A 145 3.99 14.88 30.35
C TYR A 145 3.48 16.21 29.83
N GLU A 146 4.31 17.27 29.91
CA GLU A 146 3.95 18.65 29.55
C GLU A 146 4.48 19.08 28.18
N TRP A 147 5.44 18.35 27.62
CA TRP A 147 6.10 18.70 26.37
C TRP A 147 5.73 17.77 25.24
N ALA A 148 5.44 18.34 24.07
CA ALA A 148 5.21 17.59 22.84
C ALA A 148 6.13 18.09 21.73
N VAL A 149 6.79 17.17 21.02
CA VAL A 149 7.56 17.45 19.80
C VAL A 149 6.72 17.03 18.60
N GLN A 150 6.45 17.98 17.71
CA GLN A 150 5.74 17.71 16.45
C GLN A 150 6.74 17.66 15.30
N LEU A 151 6.72 16.55 14.56
CA LEU A 151 7.51 16.33 13.34
C LEU A 151 6.57 16.14 12.16
N ASP A 152 6.88 16.74 11.01
CA ASP A 152 6.16 16.53 9.75
C ASP A 152 7.16 16.35 8.61
N LEU A 153 6.87 15.38 7.73
CA LEU A 153 7.71 15.06 6.58
C LEU A 153 7.19 15.77 5.34
N SER A 154 7.95 16.76 4.88
CA SER A 154 7.60 17.50 3.66
C SER A 154 7.56 16.58 2.44
N LYS A 155 6.43 16.61 1.71
CA LYS A 155 6.24 15.87 0.46
C LYS A 155 6.57 14.37 0.56
N TYR A 156 6.32 13.76 1.69
CA TYR A 156 6.70 12.37 1.99
C TYR A 156 6.40 11.39 0.85
N PHE A 157 5.17 11.41 0.31
CA PHE A 157 4.79 10.51 -0.78
C PHE A 157 5.51 10.81 -2.11
N ASP A 158 6.05 12.01 -2.28
CA ASP A 158 6.75 12.41 -3.50
C ASP A 158 8.26 12.11 -3.44
N THR A 159 8.83 11.96 -2.23
CA THR A 159 10.26 11.80 -2.00
C THR A 159 10.67 10.41 -1.49
N LEU A 160 9.72 9.49 -1.37
CA LEU A 160 9.98 8.13 -0.87
C LEU A 160 10.98 7.40 -1.78
N ASN A 161 12.11 6.98 -1.22
CA ASN A 161 13.17 6.27 -1.95
C ASN A 161 12.74 4.84 -2.25
N HIS A 162 12.62 4.50 -3.54
CA HIS A 162 12.16 3.19 -3.99
C HIS A 162 13.08 2.05 -3.57
N GLU A 163 14.41 2.21 -3.69
CA GLU A 163 15.35 1.12 -3.39
C GLU A 163 15.40 0.84 -1.88
N LYS A 164 15.37 1.88 -1.03
CA LYS A 164 15.28 1.70 0.43
C LYS A 164 14.00 0.96 0.80
N LEU A 165 12.85 1.38 0.26
CA LEU A 165 11.56 0.70 0.51
C LEU A 165 11.61 -0.76 0.06
N LEU A 166 12.12 -1.05 -1.16
CA LEU A 166 12.18 -2.42 -1.69
C LEU A 166 13.12 -3.31 -0.86
N ASN A 167 14.19 -2.76 -0.29
CA ASN A 167 15.06 -3.50 0.61
C ASN A 167 14.34 -3.86 1.92
N LEU A 168 13.64 -2.91 2.55
CA LEU A 168 12.80 -3.17 3.73
C LEU A 168 11.73 -4.25 3.45
N LEU A 169 11.11 -4.19 2.27
CA LEU A 169 10.13 -5.20 1.88
C LEU A 169 10.76 -6.60 1.74
N ARG A 170 11.98 -6.73 1.21
CA ARG A 170 12.69 -8.01 1.06
C ARG A 170 13.06 -8.68 2.38
N GLU A 171 13.13 -7.95 3.45
CA GLU A 171 13.34 -8.55 4.79
C GLU A 171 12.20 -9.50 5.16
N THR A 172 10.97 -9.15 4.78
CA THR A 172 9.76 -9.94 5.07
C THR A 172 9.30 -10.77 3.86
N ILE A 173 9.31 -10.18 2.67
CA ILE A 173 8.78 -10.79 1.44
C ILE A 173 9.90 -11.55 0.74
N LYS A 174 9.81 -12.88 0.68
CA LYS A 174 10.79 -13.74 0.01
C LYS A 174 10.42 -14.08 -1.44
N ASP A 175 9.20 -13.77 -1.87
CA ASP A 175 8.76 -13.95 -3.27
C ASP A 175 9.16 -12.72 -4.10
N GLU A 176 10.28 -12.81 -4.80
CA GLU A 176 10.82 -11.69 -5.61
C GLU A 176 9.85 -11.24 -6.71
N ARG A 177 8.92 -12.10 -7.17
CA ARG A 177 7.90 -11.73 -8.15
C ARG A 177 6.97 -10.64 -7.59
N VAL A 178 6.65 -10.72 -6.29
CA VAL A 178 5.84 -9.70 -5.59
C VAL A 178 6.63 -8.40 -5.45
N ILE A 179 7.91 -8.46 -5.09
CA ILE A 179 8.80 -7.29 -5.03
C ILE A 179 8.88 -6.59 -6.40
N GLN A 180 9.06 -7.35 -7.48
CA GLN A 180 9.09 -6.79 -8.84
C GLN A 180 7.75 -6.17 -9.25
N LEU A 181 6.63 -6.77 -8.84
CA LEU A 181 5.30 -6.20 -9.08
C LEU A 181 5.12 -4.87 -8.32
N ILE A 182 5.52 -4.79 -7.05
CA ILE A 182 5.50 -3.55 -6.27
C ILE A 182 6.41 -2.49 -6.91
N LYS A 183 7.64 -2.87 -7.31
CA LYS A 183 8.57 -1.99 -8.03
C LYS A 183 7.93 -1.40 -9.29
N LYS A 184 7.18 -2.20 -10.05
CA LYS A 184 6.45 -1.70 -11.21
C LYS A 184 5.38 -0.67 -10.83
N PHE A 185 4.63 -0.88 -9.74
CA PHE A 185 3.65 0.08 -9.25
C PHE A 185 4.30 1.42 -8.86
N LEU A 186 5.42 1.39 -8.16
CA LEU A 186 6.17 2.60 -7.81
C LEU A 186 6.66 3.35 -9.05
N LYS A 187 7.07 2.63 -10.12
CA LYS A 187 7.58 3.19 -11.37
C LYS A 187 6.51 3.40 -12.46
N SER A 188 5.23 3.25 -12.16
CA SER A 188 4.16 3.31 -13.18
C SER A 188 4.07 4.66 -13.91
N GLY A 189 4.57 5.72 -13.29
CA GLY A 189 4.53 7.07 -13.84
C GLY A 189 3.18 7.76 -13.63
N VAL A 190 3.14 9.02 -14.01
CA VAL A 190 1.96 9.89 -13.90
C VAL A 190 1.59 10.39 -15.28
N MET A 191 0.30 10.38 -15.59
CA MET A 191 -0.25 10.99 -16.79
C MET A 191 -0.73 12.41 -16.44
N GLU A 192 -0.07 13.41 -16.99
CA GLU A 192 -0.40 14.83 -16.80
C GLU A 192 -0.53 15.49 -18.18
N ASN A 193 -1.68 16.08 -18.47
CA ASN A 193 -1.98 16.72 -19.77
C ASN A 193 -1.69 15.84 -21.01
N GLY A 194 -1.97 14.52 -20.89
CA GLY A 194 -1.73 13.58 -21.99
C GLY A 194 -0.29 13.10 -22.15
N VAL A 195 0.64 13.61 -21.31
CA VAL A 195 2.05 13.21 -21.33
C VAL A 195 2.35 12.30 -20.14
N LYS A 196 3.02 11.17 -20.39
CA LYS A 196 3.48 10.26 -19.35
C LYS A 196 4.81 10.75 -18.76
N ILE A 197 4.81 11.09 -17.48
CA ILE A 197 6.00 11.47 -16.72
C ILE A 197 6.46 10.26 -15.92
N ALA A 198 7.72 9.87 -16.06
CA ALA A 198 8.31 8.78 -15.29
C ALA A 198 8.52 9.21 -13.84
N THR A 199 8.32 8.27 -12.89
CA THR A 199 8.62 8.48 -11.48
C THR A 199 9.87 7.70 -11.10
N THR A 200 10.89 8.38 -10.59
CA THR A 200 12.15 7.80 -10.09
C THR A 200 12.12 7.60 -8.58
N GLU A 201 11.27 8.36 -7.89
CA GLU A 201 11.04 8.33 -6.45
C GLU A 201 9.56 8.61 -6.16
N GLY A 202 9.15 8.40 -4.92
CA GLY A 202 7.78 8.65 -4.48
C GLY A 202 6.82 7.48 -4.72
N SER A 203 5.64 7.59 -4.14
CA SER A 203 4.53 6.65 -4.32
C SER A 203 3.27 7.43 -4.72
N PRO A 204 2.52 6.99 -5.75
CA PRO A 204 1.31 7.70 -6.16
C PRO A 204 0.33 7.86 -4.99
N GLN A 205 -0.03 9.11 -4.65
CA GLN A 205 -1.07 9.38 -3.68
C GLN A 205 -2.43 8.97 -4.27
N GLY A 206 -3.07 7.94 -3.70
CA GLY A 206 -4.37 7.42 -4.15
C GLY A 206 -4.38 5.95 -4.58
N GLY A 207 -3.23 5.28 -4.55
CA GLY A 207 -3.14 3.83 -4.70
C GLY A 207 -3.55 3.09 -3.42
N SER A 208 -4.21 1.93 -3.55
CA SER A 208 -4.63 1.11 -2.39
C SER A 208 -3.47 0.51 -1.59
N LEU A 209 -2.29 0.44 -2.19
CA LEU A 209 -1.09 -0.13 -1.56
C LEU A 209 -0.23 0.94 -0.86
N SER A 210 -0.30 2.20 -1.30
CA SER A 210 0.57 3.28 -0.82
C SER A 210 0.54 3.51 0.69
N PRO A 211 -0.63 3.42 1.40
CA PRO A 211 -0.66 3.55 2.85
C PRO A 211 0.15 2.49 3.59
N LEU A 212 0.07 1.23 3.17
CA LEU A 212 0.86 0.15 3.76
C LEU A 212 2.35 0.36 3.53
N LEU A 213 2.74 0.71 2.29
CA LEU A 213 4.14 0.98 1.96
C LEU A 213 4.71 2.15 2.75
N ALA A 214 3.90 3.18 3.00
CA ALA A 214 4.26 4.30 3.85
C ALA A 214 4.54 3.84 5.28
N ASN A 215 3.67 3.03 5.87
CA ASN A 215 3.87 2.51 7.22
C ASN A 215 5.11 1.62 7.31
N VAL A 216 5.36 0.75 6.31
CA VAL A 216 6.58 -0.07 6.27
C VAL A 216 7.84 0.80 6.24
N TYR A 217 7.83 1.87 5.44
CA TYR A 217 8.99 2.75 5.32
C TYR A 217 9.24 3.57 6.59
N LEU A 218 8.18 4.03 7.27
CA LEU A 218 8.29 4.85 8.48
C LEU A 218 8.48 4.02 9.75
N ASN A 219 8.22 2.73 9.71
CA ASN A 219 8.33 1.88 10.89
C ASN A 219 9.75 1.87 11.49
N GLU A 220 10.78 2.00 10.66
CA GLU A 220 12.17 2.14 11.11
C GLU A 220 12.32 3.38 12.01
N PHE A 221 11.77 4.53 11.55
CA PHE A 221 11.78 5.77 12.32
C PHE A 221 10.98 5.63 13.63
N ASP A 222 9.81 4.99 13.58
CA ASP A 222 8.98 4.78 14.76
C ASP A 222 9.72 3.99 15.85
N TRP A 223 10.48 2.96 15.46
CA TRP A 223 11.24 2.13 16.41
C TRP A 223 12.50 2.83 16.92
N GLU A 224 13.24 3.55 16.10
CA GLU A 224 14.37 4.36 16.55
C GLU A 224 13.93 5.41 17.58
N TYR A 225 12.79 6.08 17.34
CA TYR A 225 12.24 7.05 18.28
C TYR A 225 11.84 6.41 19.63
N VAL A 226 11.26 5.21 19.62
CA VAL A 226 10.92 4.46 20.85
C VAL A 226 12.18 4.02 21.60
N ALA A 227 13.25 3.65 20.89
CA ALA A 227 14.53 3.22 21.49
C ALA A 227 15.30 4.37 22.16
N CYS A 228 15.02 5.61 21.81
CA CYS A 228 15.65 6.80 22.42
C CYS A 228 14.96 7.27 23.72
N ARG A 229 13.96 6.55 24.19
CA ARG A 229 13.29 6.75 25.50
C ARG A 229 13.92 5.89 26.57
#